data_40f514939c4f595dadb3f1615fe7ed33
#
_entry.id   40f514939c4f595dadb3f1615fe7ed33
#
_cell.length_a   1.000
_cell.length_b   1.000
_cell.length_c   1.000
_cell.angle_alpha   90.00
_cell.angle_beta   90.00
_cell.angle_gamma   90.00
#
_symmetry.space_group_name_H-M   'P 1'
#
loop_
_entity.id
_entity.type
_entity.pdbx_description
1 polymer ?
#
loop_
_entity_poly.entity_id
_entity_poly.type
_entity_poly.pdbx_seq_one_letter_code
_entity_poly.pdbx_strand_id
1 'polypeptide(L)'
;LETFLMPQYEKLEYDVLVVGAGGAGLRAAIEASAADASVGLICKSLLGKAHTVMAEGGLAAAMANVDDRDTWKVHFADTMRGGQYINNFRMAQLHAQESPQCVRELEEWGALFDRTKDGRILQRNFGGHKFPRLAHVGDRTGLEMIRALQDHGIHQGIEVYMEHTVASLFKDGERVVGVLAYDRERGHFKLFQAKA
;
A
#
# COMPACT_ATOMS: atom_id res chain seq x y z
N LEU A 1 -25.84 -0.90 44.72
CA LEU A 1 -26.05 -0.92 43.27
C LEU A 1 -24.94 -0.04 42.69
N GLU A 2 -23.81 -0.69 42.35
CA GLU A 2 -22.75 -0.07 41.60
C GLU A 2 -23.31 0.23 40.19
N THR A 3 -23.43 1.50 39.91
CA THR A 3 -23.72 1.96 38.55
C THR A 3 -22.52 1.54 37.69
N PHE A 4 -22.65 0.47 36.93
CA PHE A 4 -21.72 0.12 35.89
C PHE A 4 -21.67 1.31 34.92
N LEU A 5 -20.68 2.17 35.08
CA LEU A 5 -20.35 3.17 34.07
C LEU A 5 -20.03 2.40 32.78
N MET A 6 -20.92 2.49 31.81
CA MET A 6 -20.64 2.00 30.46
C MET A 6 -19.31 2.60 30.04
N PRO A 7 -18.32 1.80 29.59
CA PRO A 7 -17.07 2.35 29.12
C PRO A 7 -17.36 3.33 27.99
N GLN A 8 -16.97 4.60 28.19
CA GLN A 8 -17.05 5.59 27.14
C GLN A 8 -15.97 5.27 26.11
N TYR A 9 -16.40 4.77 24.95
CA TYR A 9 -15.52 4.60 23.81
C TYR A 9 -15.37 5.95 23.09
N GLU A 10 -14.13 6.31 22.79
CA GLU A 10 -13.87 7.38 21.84
C GLU A 10 -14.40 6.95 20.46
N LYS A 11 -15.31 7.74 19.90
CA LYS A 11 -15.91 7.49 18.58
C LYS A 11 -15.30 8.44 17.56
N LEU A 12 -14.80 7.87 16.47
CA LEU A 12 -14.18 8.58 15.35
C LEU A 12 -14.94 8.23 14.07
N GLU A 13 -15.14 9.22 13.20
CA GLU A 13 -15.94 9.06 11.97
C GLU A 13 -15.15 9.51 10.74
N TYR A 14 -15.19 8.67 9.69
CA TYR A 14 -14.51 8.91 8.41
C TYR A 14 -15.41 8.54 7.25
N ASP A 15 -15.09 9.08 6.06
CA ASP A 15 -15.64 8.56 4.81
C ASP A 15 -15.04 7.20 4.48
N VAL A 16 -13.72 7.09 4.60
CA VAL A 16 -12.96 5.86 4.33
C VAL A 16 -12.04 5.53 5.50
N LEU A 17 -12.07 4.28 5.93
CA LEU A 17 -11.16 3.76 6.95
C LEU A 17 -10.27 2.67 6.35
N VAL A 18 -8.98 2.92 6.32
CA VAL A 18 -8.00 1.95 5.82
C VAL A 18 -7.35 1.21 6.98
N VAL A 19 -7.44 -0.11 6.97
CA VAL A 19 -6.84 -0.98 7.98
C VAL A 19 -5.56 -1.62 7.44
N GLY A 20 -4.44 -1.11 7.90
CA GLY A 20 -3.10 -1.56 7.49
C GLY A 20 -2.34 -0.52 6.67
N ALA A 21 -1.15 -0.11 7.16
CA ALA A 21 -0.30 0.93 6.58
C ALA A 21 0.91 0.34 5.81
N GLY A 22 0.69 -0.76 5.07
CA GLY A 22 1.63 -1.25 4.07
C GLY A 22 1.50 -0.48 2.76
N GLY A 23 2.27 -0.84 1.73
CA GLY A 23 2.23 -0.16 0.43
C GLY A 23 0.82 -0.04 -0.15
N ALA A 24 0.03 -1.12 -0.11
CA ALA A 24 -1.35 -1.12 -0.61
C ALA A 24 -2.27 -0.21 0.20
N GLY A 25 -2.19 -0.26 1.55
CA GLY A 25 -3.03 0.58 2.40
C GLY A 25 -2.68 2.06 2.29
N LEU A 26 -1.40 2.41 2.30
CA LEU A 26 -0.97 3.79 2.08
C LEU A 26 -1.45 4.31 0.70
N ARG A 27 -1.29 3.51 -0.36
CA ARG A 27 -1.75 3.90 -1.70
C ARG A 27 -3.27 4.09 -1.75
N ALA A 28 -4.03 3.20 -1.09
CA ALA A 28 -5.50 3.33 -1.00
C ALA A 28 -5.93 4.58 -0.22
N ALA A 29 -5.25 4.87 0.89
CA ALA A 29 -5.51 6.06 1.70
C ALA A 29 -5.22 7.36 0.92
N ILE A 30 -4.11 7.40 0.18
CA ILE A 30 -3.73 8.53 -0.69
C ILE A 30 -4.80 8.76 -1.77
N GLU A 31 -5.25 7.70 -2.45
CA GLU A 31 -6.27 7.83 -3.49
C GLU A 31 -7.62 8.31 -2.94
N ALA A 32 -8.04 7.77 -1.80
CA ALA A 32 -9.28 8.20 -1.15
C ALA A 32 -9.20 9.68 -0.72
N SER A 33 -8.06 10.10 -0.17
CA SER A 33 -7.83 11.50 0.21
C SER A 33 -7.80 12.43 -1.02
N ALA A 34 -7.20 11.99 -2.12
CA ALA A 34 -7.18 12.75 -3.38
C ALA A 34 -8.58 12.89 -4.02
N ALA A 35 -9.53 12.03 -3.62
CA ALA A 35 -10.95 12.13 -3.99
C ALA A 35 -11.80 12.92 -2.97
N ASP A 36 -11.18 13.77 -2.16
CA ASP A 36 -11.81 14.63 -1.14
C ASP A 36 -12.54 13.84 -0.03
N ALA A 37 -12.22 12.57 0.19
CA ALA A 37 -12.75 11.81 1.30
C ALA A 37 -11.96 12.07 2.59
N SER A 38 -12.65 12.14 3.74
CA SER A 38 -11.99 12.07 5.04
C SER A 38 -11.46 10.66 5.29
N VAL A 39 -10.16 10.51 5.58
CA VAL A 39 -9.49 9.21 5.65
C VAL A 39 -8.84 8.98 7.00
N GLY A 40 -9.19 7.88 7.66
CA GLY A 40 -8.47 7.34 8.80
C GLY A 40 -7.61 6.13 8.38
N LEU A 41 -6.35 6.10 8.76
CA LEU A 41 -5.43 4.97 8.49
C LEU A 41 -5.02 4.32 9.80
N ILE A 42 -5.42 3.07 10.01
CA ILE A 42 -5.11 2.31 11.24
C ILE A 42 -3.94 1.36 10.98
N CYS A 43 -2.93 1.39 11.84
CA CYS A 43 -1.84 0.42 11.79
C CYS A 43 -1.50 -0.16 13.17
N LYS A 44 -1.27 -1.47 13.24
CA LYS A 44 -0.99 -2.18 14.50
C LYS A 44 0.41 -1.91 15.06
N SER A 45 1.29 -1.31 14.28
CA SER A 45 2.64 -0.90 14.69
C SER A 45 2.88 0.55 14.30
N LEU A 46 4.11 1.01 14.40
CA LEU A 46 4.48 2.35 13.92
C LEU A 46 4.33 2.44 12.39
N LEU A 47 4.03 3.63 11.91
CA LEU A 47 4.02 3.90 10.47
C LEU A 47 5.38 3.55 9.86
N GLY A 48 5.39 2.97 8.67
CA GLY A 48 6.62 2.52 8.00
C GLY A 48 7.18 1.17 8.48
N LYS A 49 6.53 0.48 9.41
CA LYS A 49 6.94 -0.84 9.91
C LYS A 49 6.14 -2.01 9.31
N ALA A 50 5.46 -1.76 8.19
CA ALA A 50 4.74 -2.79 7.47
C ALA A 50 5.69 -3.72 6.71
N HIS A 51 5.23 -4.91 6.33
CA HIS A 51 6.04 -5.93 5.66
C HIS A 51 6.65 -5.45 4.33
N THR A 52 6.01 -4.52 3.66
CA THR A 52 6.49 -3.90 2.41
C THR A 52 7.90 -3.33 2.53
N VAL A 53 8.29 -2.81 3.71
CA VAL A 53 9.64 -2.24 3.94
C VAL A 53 10.76 -3.26 3.73
N MET A 54 10.45 -4.55 3.84
CA MET A 54 11.41 -5.65 3.70
C MET A 54 11.61 -6.12 2.25
N ALA A 55 10.92 -5.51 1.28
CA ALA A 55 11.07 -5.87 -0.12
C ALA A 55 12.39 -5.33 -0.69
N GLU A 56 13.28 -6.24 -1.09
CA GLU A 56 14.62 -5.94 -1.58
C GLU A 56 14.71 -5.97 -3.11
N GLY A 57 13.95 -6.87 -3.74
CA GLY A 57 14.09 -7.21 -5.17
C GLY A 57 13.86 -6.06 -6.14
N GLY A 58 12.89 -5.21 -5.88
CA GLY A 58 12.45 -4.14 -6.77
C GLY A 58 10.98 -4.25 -7.13
N LEU A 59 10.48 -3.25 -7.85
CA LEU A 59 9.13 -3.17 -8.37
C LEU A 59 9.11 -3.68 -9.81
N ALA A 60 8.38 -4.76 -10.08
CA ALA A 60 8.26 -5.33 -11.42
C ALA A 60 7.37 -4.43 -12.30
N ALA A 61 7.98 -3.76 -13.28
CA ALA A 61 7.29 -2.86 -14.20
C ALA A 61 7.94 -2.93 -15.60
N ALA A 62 7.18 -3.24 -16.62
CA ALA A 62 7.69 -3.34 -17.99
C ALA A 62 7.85 -1.94 -18.62
N MET A 63 8.92 -1.22 -18.25
CA MET A 63 9.21 0.15 -18.70
C MET A 63 10.09 0.22 -19.94
N ALA A 64 10.65 -0.88 -20.40
CA ALA A 64 11.56 -0.97 -21.53
C ALA A 64 12.80 -0.06 -21.44
N ASN A 65 13.25 0.28 -20.22
CA ASN A 65 14.38 1.18 -20.04
C ASN A 65 15.74 0.51 -20.30
N VAL A 66 15.84 -0.80 -20.06
CA VAL A 66 17.06 -1.59 -20.22
C VAL A 66 16.96 -2.53 -21.42
N ASP A 67 15.80 -3.11 -21.68
CA ASP A 67 15.52 -3.98 -22.83
C ASP A 67 14.20 -3.54 -23.48
N ASP A 68 14.28 -3.06 -24.72
CA ASP A 68 13.14 -2.51 -25.47
C ASP A 68 12.11 -3.55 -25.92
N ARG A 69 12.47 -4.83 -25.82
CA ARG A 69 11.55 -5.95 -26.10
C ARG A 69 10.58 -6.23 -24.94
N ASP A 70 10.83 -5.67 -23.75
CA ASP A 70 9.96 -5.87 -22.60
C ASP A 70 8.67 -5.05 -22.74
N THR A 71 7.55 -5.71 -22.58
CA THR A 71 6.22 -5.13 -22.70
C THR A 71 5.32 -5.65 -21.58
N TRP A 72 4.23 -4.94 -21.31
CA TRP A 72 3.23 -5.41 -20.36
C TRP A 72 2.68 -6.82 -20.72
N LYS A 73 2.62 -7.17 -22.02
CA LYS A 73 2.18 -8.51 -22.47
C LYS A 73 3.16 -9.60 -22.05
N VAL A 74 4.46 -9.33 -22.17
CA VAL A 74 5.50 -10.25 -21.69
C VAL A 74 5.48 -10.33 -20.16
N HIS A 75 5.32 -9.20 -19.47
CA HIS A 75 5.17 -9.17 -18.02
C HIS A 75 3.97 -9.99 -17.57
N PHE A 76 2.81 -9.81 -18.17
CA PHE A 76 1.60 -10.59 -17.89
C PHE A 76 1.82 -12.09 -18.11
N ALA A 77 2.42 -12.48 -19.25
CA ALA A 77 2.71 -13.88 -19.54
C ALA A 77 3.67 -14.52 -18.51
N ASP A 78 4.72 -13.77 -18.11
CA ASP A 78 5.65 -14.21 -17.05
C ASP A 78 4.93 -14.38 -15.70
N THR A 79 4.07 -13.44 -15.34
CA THR A 79 3.26 -13.47 -14.11
C THR A 79 2.32 -14.68 -14.09
N MET A 80 1.61 -14.94 -15.18
CA MET A 80 0.70 -16.10 -15.29
C MET A 80 1.47 -17.42 -15.19
N ARG A 81 2.60 -17.52 -15.91
CA ARG A 81 3.46 -18.71 -15.87
C ARG A 81 4.07 -18.93 -14.49
N GLY A 82 4.59 -17.86 -13.85
CA GLY A 82 5.17 -17.93 -12.50
C GLY A 82 4.17 -18.36 -11.45
N GLY A 83 2.91 -17.95 -11.58
CA GLY A 83 1.80 -18.38 -10.73
C GLY A 83 1.16 -19.71 -11.15
N GLN A 84 1.78 -20.49 -12.06
CA GLN A 84 1.26 -21.77 -12.56
C GLN A 84 -0.19 -21.69 -13.09
N TYR A 85 -0.59 -20.52 -13.60
CA TYR A 85 -1.93 -20.22 -14.15
C TYR A 85 -3.08 -20.32 -13.14
N ILE A 86 -2.79 -20.33 -11.84
CA ILE A 86 -3.83 -20.28 -10.78
C ILE A 86 -4.11 -18.84 -10.32
N ASN A 87 -3.39 -17.86 -10.84
CA ASN A 87 -3.63 -16.45 -10.58
C ASN A 87 -4.99 -15.97 -11.08
N ASN A 88 -5.54 -14.95 -10.43
CA ASN A 88 -6.58 -14.16 -11.05
C ASN A 88 -6.00 -13.43 -12.26
N PHE A 89 -6.38 -13.85 -13.49
CA PHE A 89 -5.78 -13.33 -14.71
C PHE A 89 -6.05 -11.83 -14.91
N ARG A 90 -7.24 -11.34 -14.49
CA ARG A 90 -7.59 -9.91 -14.58
C ARG A 90 -6.67 -9.05 -13.71
N MET A 91 -6.42 -9.49 -12.48
CA MET A 91 -5.50 -8.77 -11.58
C MET A 91 -4.05 -8.83 -12.08
N ALA A 92 -3.62 -9.97 -12.64
CA ALA A 92 -2.30 -10.10 -13.25
C ALA A 92 -2.14 -9.18 -14.48
N GLN A 93 -3.19 -9.07 -15.31
CA GLN A 93 -3.21 -8.17 -16.46
C GLN A 93 -3.15 -6.70 -16.02
N LEU A 94 -4.00 -6.30 -15.09
CA LEU A 94 -4.04 -4.95 -14.53
C LEU A 94 -2.68 -4.56 -13.94
N HIS A 95 -2.12 -5.42 -13.11
CA HIS A 95 -0.79 -5.24 -12.54
C HIS A 95 0.28 -5.01 -13.63
N ALA A 96 0.30 -5.86 -14.66
CA ALA A 96 1.29 -5.73 -15.72
C ALA A 96 1.12 -4.45 -16.56
N GLN A 97 -0.11 -3.98 -16.74
CA GLN A 97 -0.40 -2.77 -17.51
C GLN A 97 -0.11 -1.49 -16.72
N GLU A 98 -0.44 -1.45 -15.43
CA GLU A 98 -0.39 -0.24 -14.62
C GLU A 98 0.93 -0.06 -13.86
N SER A 99 1.69 -1.14 -13.61
CA SER A 99 2.92 -1.05 -12.83
C SER A 99 3.94 -0.01 -13.33
N PRO A 100 4.11 0.24 -14.66
CA PRO A 100 5.00 1.32 -15.12
C PRO A 100 4.55 2.70 -14.65
N GLN A 101 3.24 2.96 -14.63
CA GLN A 101 2.70 4.22 -14.14
C GLN A 101 2.86 4.36 -12.63
N CYS A 102 2.63 3.30 -11.87
CA CYS A 102 2.83 3.31 -10.41
C CYS A 102 4.30 3.59 -10.02
N VAL A 103 5.26 3.09 -10.80
CA VAL A 103 6.69 3.41 -10.57
C VAL A 103 6.97 4.89 -10.83
N ARG A 104 6.37 5.50 -11.87
CA ARG A 104 6.51 6.93 -12.14
C ARG A 104 5.86 7.79 -11.07
N GLU A 105 4.67 7.42 -10.59
CA GLU A 105 4.02 8.10 -9.45
C GLU A 105 4.94 8.12 -8.21
N LEU A 106 5.54 6.98 -7.87
CA LEU A 106 6.47 6.93 -6.75
C LEU A 106 7.68 7.84 -6.97
N GLU A 107 8.19 7.93 -8.19
CA GLU A 107 9.26 8.85 -8.57
C GLU A 107 8.82 10.32 -8.43
N GLU A 108 7.63 10.67 -8.91
CA GLU A 108 7.03 12.00 -8.76
C GLU A 108 6.82 12.37 -7.28
N TRP A 109 6.53 11.39 -6.43
CA TRP A 109 6.44 11.55 -4.98
C TRP A 109 7.79 11.49 -4.26
N GLY A 110 8.89 11.50 -5.03
CA GLY A 110 10.25 11.63 -4.51
C GLY A 110 10.98 10.32 -4.23
N ALA A 111 10.54 9.17 -4.77
CA ALA A 111 11.33 7.94 -4.69
C ALA A 111 12.57 8.03 -5.58
N LEU A 112 13.73 7.72 -5.01
CA LEU A 112 15.03 7.88 -5.66
C LEU A 112 15.53 6.55 -6.25
N PHE A 113 14.92 6.13 -7.37
CA PHE A 113 15.32 4.91 -8.07
C PHE A 113 16.74 5.03 -8.64
N ASP A 114 17.45 3.90 -8.69
CA ASP A 114 18.72 3.78 -9.39
C ASP A 114 18.58 4.10 -10.88
N ARG A 115 19.63 4.68 -11.48
CA ARG A 115 19.57 5.22 -12.84
C ARG A 115 20.53 4.53 -13.78
N THR A 116 20.13 4.45 -15.03
CA THR A 116 21.01 4.16 -16.16
C THR A 116 21.92 5.36 -16.44
N LYS A 117 22.95 5.19 -17.25
CA LYS A 117 23.87 6.28 -17.62
C LYS A 117 23.20 7.44 -18.36
N ASP A 118 22.09 7.17 -19.05
CA ASP A 118 21.26 8.14 -19.77
C ASP A 118 20.08 8.68 -18.94
N GLY A 119 20.08 8.41 -17.62
CA GLY A 119 19.16 9.01 -16.66
C GLY A 119 17.80 8.32 -16.49
N ARG A 120 17.52 7.23 -17.22
CA ARG A 120 16.29 6.47 -17.06
C ARG A 120 16.34 5.61 -15.78
N ILE A 121 15.18 5.23 -15.23
CA ILE A 121 15.12 4.30 -14.10
C ILE A 121 15.79 2.98 -14.52
N LEU A 122 16.78 2.56 -13.74
CA LEU A 122 17.48 1.30 -13.94
C LEU A 122 16.55 0.13 -13.55
N GLN A 123 16.54 -0.89 -14.41
CA GLN A 123 15.79 -2.12 -14.19
C GLN A 123 16.75 -3.30 -14.12
N ARG A 124 16.61 -4.16 -13.12
CA ARG A 124 17.45 -5.36 -12.97
C ARG A 124 16.69 -6.64 -13.25
N ASN A 125 17.45 -7.69 -13.56
CA ASN A 125 16.93 -9.05 -13.64
C ASN A 125 16.56 -9.58 -12.27
N PHE A 126 15.47 -10.34 -12.22
CA PHE A 126 15.09 -11.11 -11.05
C PHE A 126 14.40 -12.41 -11.48
N GLY A 127 14.47 -13.45 -10.65
CA GLY A 127 14.01 -14.79 -11.00
C GLY A 127 12.62 -14.87 -11.62
N GLY A 128 12.47 -15.64 -12.69
CA GLY A 128 11.19 -15.89 -13.39
C GLY A 128 10.80 -14.85 -14.45
N HIS A 129 11.43 -13.68 -14.48
CA HIS A 129 11.20 -12.67 -15.52
C HIS A 129 12.05 -12.93 -16.77
N LYS A 130 11.45 -12.78 -17.95
CA LYS A 130 12.14 -12.94 -19.22
C LYS A 130 13.14 -11.80 -19.49
N PHE A 131 12.79 -10.58 -19.07
CA PHE A 131 13.59 -9.38 -19.29
C PHE A 131 13.83 -8.63 -17.97
N PRO A 132 14.90 -7.78 -17.89
CA PRO A 132 15.11 -6.89 -16.77
C PRO A 132 13.93 -5.91 -16.63
N ARG A 133 13.16 -5.98 -15.52
CA ARG A 133 12.01 -5.09 -15.33
C ARG A 133 11.84 -4.59 -13.89
N LEU A 134 12.73 -4.96 -12.98
CA LEU A 134 12.60 -4.54 -11.60
C LEU A 134 13.25 -3.18 -11.40
N ALA A 135 12.42 -2.13 -11.31
CA ALA A 135 12.84 -0.81 -10.84
C ALA A 135 13.25 -0.94 -9.36
N HIS A 136 14.42 -0.43 -8.99
CA HIS A 136 14.98 -0.68 -7.66
C HIS A 136 15.77 0.49 -7.10
N VAL A 137 16.01 0.44 -5.79
CA VAL A 137 16.91 1.33 -5.04
C VAL A 137 17.87 0.42 -4.27
N GLY A 138 18.99 0.02 -4.88
CA GLY A 138 19.87 -0.99 -4.30
C GLY A 138 19.06 -2.20 -3.80
N ASP A 139 19.29 -2.62 -2.55
CA ASP A 139 18.56 -3.72 -1.90
C ASP A 139 17.53 -3.23 -0.86
N ARG A 140 17.02 -2.01 -1.01
CA ARG A 140 16.09 -1.36 -0.08
C ARG A 140 14.88 -0.72 -0.77
N THR A 141 14.45 -1.29 -1.87
CA THR A 141 13.36 -0.75 -2.68
C THR A 141 12.06 -0.59 -1.88
N GLY A 142 11.72 -1.56 -1.04
CA GLY A 142 10.52 -1.49 -0.19
C GLY A 142 10.57 -0.38 0.84
N LEU A 143 11.75 -0.12 1.42
CA LEU A 143 11.95 0.99 2.34
C LEU A 143 11.74 2.34 1.63
N GLU A 144 12.31 2.50 0.44
CA GLU A 144 12.14 3.73 -0.34
C GLU A 144 10.70 3.94 -0.78
N MET A 145 10.03 2.88 -1.23
CA MET A 145 8.61 2.94 -1.57
C MET A 145 7.75 3.37 -0.38
N ILE A 146 7.96 2.78 0.79
CA ILE A 146 7.23 3.16 2.01
C ILE A 146 7.54 4.60 2.41
N ARG A 147 8.78 5.04 2.30
CA ARG A 147 9.16 6.44 2.58
C ARG A 147 8.39 7.41 1.70
N ALA A 148 8.41 7.21 0.38
CA ALA A 148 7.70 8.07 -0.56
C ALA A 148 6.18 8.10 -0.30
N LEU A 149 5.57 6.93 -0.07
CA LEU A 149 4.14 6.83 0.24
C LEU A 149 3.78 7.51 1.57
N GLN A 150 4.60 7.38 2.61
CA GLN A 150 4.39 8.03 3.89
C GLN A 150 4.47 9.55 3.77
N ASP A 151 5.56 10.05 3.17
CA ASP A 151 5.78 11.48 2.99
C ASP A 151 4.62 12.11 2.23
N HIS A 152 4.18 11.48 1.14
CA HIS A 152 3.06 11.95 0.35
C HIS A 152 1.73 11.91 1.12
N GLY A 153 1.43 10.81 1.80
CA GLY A 153 0.20 10.67 2.60
C GLY A 153 0.12 11.64 3.78
N ILE A 154 1.24 11.90 4.46
CA ILE A 154 1.30 12.89 5.54
C ILE A 154 1.07 14.31 4.99
N HIS A 155 1.66 14.64 3.83
CA HIS A 155 1.42 15.92 3.16
C HIS A 155 -0.04 16.15 2.77
N GLN A 156 -0.78 15.08 2.45
CA GLN A 156 -2.22 15.14 2.19
C GLN A 156 -3.08 15.26 3.46
N GLY A 157 -2.47 15.21 4.64
CA GLY A 157 -3.19 15.34 5.91
C GLY A 157 -3.97 14.08 6.34
N ILE A 158 -3.59 12.90 5.87
CA ILE A 158 -4.20 11.63 6.27
C ILE A 158 -3.96 11.40 7.76
N GLU A 159 -5.03 11.17 8.53
CA GLU A 159 -4.93 10.85 9.95
C GLU A 159 -4.49 9.42 10.18
N VAL A 160 -3.38 9.24 10.93
CA VAL A 160 -2.77 7.93 11.16
C VAL A 160 -2.88 7.52 12.62
N TYR A 161 -3.48 6.35 12.86
CA TYR A 161 -3.63 5.72 14.16
C TYR A 161 -2.61 4.59 14.31
N MET A 162 -1.41 4.95 14.80
CA MET A 162 -0.34 3.99 15.08
C MET A 162 -0.64 3.18 16.33
N GLU A 163 -0.10 1.95 16.37
CA GLU A 163 -0.23 1.01 17.49
C GLU A 163 -1.69 0.68 17.87
N HIS A 164 -2.61 0.78 16.93
CA HIS A 164 -4.00 0.38 17.08
C HIS A 164 -4.24 -0.99 16.44
N THR A 165 -4.70 -1.93 17.25
CA THR A 165 -5.02 -3.30 16.77
C THR A 165 -6.53 -3.43 16.55
N VAL A 166 -6.95 -3.60 15.31
CA VAL A 166 -8.36 -3.88 14.99
C VAL A 166 -8.75 -5.25 15.54
N ALA A 167 -9.72 -5.27 16.44
CA ALA A 167 -10.21 -6.46 17.12
C ALA A 167 -11.50 -7.00 16.49
N SER A 168 -12.36 -6.13 15.96
CA SER A 168 -13.64 -6.52 15.37
C SER A 168 -14.06 -5.60 14.24
N LEU A 169 -14.82 -6.13 13.29
CA LEU A 169 -15.53 -5.39 12.26
C LEU A 169 -17.00 -5.32 12.63
N PHE A 170 -17.63 -4.17 12.41
CA PHE A 170 -19.08 -4.00 12.55
C PHE A 170 -19.74 -3.98 11.18
N LYS A 171 -20.87 -4.67 11.09
CA LYS A 171 -21.65 -4.77 9.86
C LYS A 171 -23.07 -4.24 10.09
N ASP A 172 -23.60 -3.60 9.06
CA ASP A 172 -25.03 -3.31 8.90
C ASP A 172 -25.48 -4.03 7.63
N GLY A 173 -26.22 -5.14 7.81
CA GLY A 173 -26.45 -6.08 6.74
C GLY A 173 -25.16 -6.68 6.16
N GLU A 174 -24.95 -6.53 4.86
CA GLU A 174 -23.72 -7.00 4.19
C GLU A 174 -22.58 -5.96 4.19
N ARG A 175 -22.85 -4.72 4.60
CA ARG A 175 -21.89 -3.64 4.58
C ARG A 175 -21.09 -3.56 5.88
N VAL A 176 -19.78 -3.44 5.80
CA VAL A 176 -18.92 -3.07 6.93
C VAL A 176 -19.08 -1.56 7.17
N VAL A 177 -19.44 -1.18 8.40
CA VAL A 177 -19.72 0.21 8.79
C VAL A 177 -18.75 0.77 9.84
N GLY A 178 -17.79 -0.05 10.27
CA GLY A 178 -16.80 0.41 11.24
C GLY A 178 -16.00 -0.73 11.85
N VAL A 179 -15.09 -0.34 12.73
CA VAL A 179 -14.20 -1.27 13.43
C VAL A 179 -14.06 -0.86 14.91
N LEU A 180 -13.81 -1.86 15.75
CA LEU A 180 -13.31 -1.65 17.11
C LEU A 180 -11.81 -1.89 17.10
N ALA A 181 -11.03 -0.90 17.51
CA ALA A 181 -9.58 -1.03 17.61
C ALA A 181 -9.10 -0.76 19.05
N TYR A 182 -8.11 -1.53 19.47
CA TYR A 182 -7.45 -1.37 20.77
C TYR A 182 -6.22 -0.47 20.59
N ASP A 183 -6.24 0.67 21.29
CA ASP A 183 -5.11 1.60 21.42
C ASP A 183 -4.11 0.99 22.41
N ARG A 184 -2.97 0.53 21.90
CA ARG A 184 -1.94 -0.14 22.71
C ARG A 184 -1.15 0.82 23.59
N GLU A 185 -1.04 2.09 23.17
CA GLU A 185 -0.33 3.12 23.91
C GLU A 185 -1.12 3.53 25.16
N ARG A 186 -2.44 3.74 25.00
CA ARG A 186 -3.31 4.25 26.08
C ARG A 186 -4.11 3.19 26.82
N GLY A 187 -4.13 1.96 26.31
CA GLY A 187 -4.78 0.82 26.97
C GLY A 187 -6.31 0.83 26.92
N HIS A 188 -6.92 1.43 25.92
CA HIS A 188 -8.37 1.48 25.78
C HIS A 188 -8.84 1.19 24.35
N PHE A 189 -10.14 0.96 24.17
CA PHE A 189 -10.74 0.75 22.87
C PHE A 189 -11.24 2.06 22.25
N LYS A 190 -11.09 2.17 20.93
CA LYS A 190 -11.70 3.21 20.09
C LYS A 190 -12.64 2.59 19.07
N LEU A 191 -13.76 3.26 18.83
CA LEU A 191 -14.73 2.90 17.82
C LEU A 191 -14.54 3.80 16.60
N PHE A 192 -14.18 3.20 15.47
CA PHE A 192 -14.10 3.90 14.20
C PHE A 192 -15.31 3.55 13.35
N GLN A 193 -16.03 4.56 12.91
CA GLN A 193 -17.16 4.42 11.99
C GLN A 193 -16.75 4.94 10.62
N ALA A 194 -17.13 4.25 9.53
CA ALA A 194 -16.83 4.68 8.18
C ALA A 194 -17.93 4.30 7.19
N LYS A 195 -17.95 5.02 6.07
CA LYS A 195 -18.85 4.70 4.95
C LYS A 195 -18.30 3.55 4.11
N ALA A 196 -16.94 3.41 4.05
CA ALA A 196 -16.22 2.35 3.35
C ALA A 196 -14.91 1.99 4.09
#